data_6970bf6e5137904411041dafd7d8c89a
#
_entry.id   6970bf6e5137904411041dafd7d8c89a
#
_cell.length_a   1.000
_cell.length_b   1.000
_cell.length_c   1.000
_cell.angle_alpha   90.00
_cell.angle_beta   90.00
_cell.angle_gamma   90.00
#
_symmetry.space_group_name_H-M   'P 1'
#
loop_
_entity.id
_entity.type
_entity.pdbx_description
1 polymer ?
#
loop_
_entity_poly.entity_id
_entity_poly.type
_entity_poly.pdbx_seq_one_letter_code
_entity_poly.pdbx_strand_id
1 'polypeptide(L)'
;LCDTISDLAIGTNFNWPELFPFVIKCASGNSNAHIEAALRVLAPMSLHIAENMKNDLVSFRNLLASCLGRNDARVKAAAVKTVAQLIVLLRSEQERSLFNDLTTAIINSVGLLAKVDRCDLAADAMDAIIDLADSDFMITGLKPRLSIILQLCTTIVQTSTLEDRLRHLAVELLVTCSERAPTAVRAMKPKDVYCSRVLPAILRLMTELEDADDETWTQQRDERDSKMDSTHLGVGMQAWLRIGTAIRRKRFAPVALSLVASVMSSEKRWTALHAVLLALS
;
A
#
# COMPACT_ATOMS: atom_id res chain seq x y z
N LEU A 1 17.09 19.05 -3.10
CA LEU A 1 18.36 18.78 -3.82
C LEU A 1 18.29 17.49 -4.63
N CYS A 2 17.87 16.32 -4.06
CA CYS A 2 17.77 15.07 -4.82
C CYS A 2 16.82 15.21 -6.00
N ASP A 3 15.64 15.78 -5.78
CA ASP A 3 14.62 16.00 -6.83
C ASP A 3 15.17 16.95 -7.91
N THR A 4 15.88 18.03 -7.53
CA THR A 4 16.51 18.95 -8.48
C THR A 4 17.57 18.27 -9.35
N ILE A 5 18.36 17.33 -8.77
CA ILE A 5 19.35 16.56 -9.54
C ILE A 5 18.66 15.64 -10.54
N SER A 6 17.58 14.95 -10.13
CA SER A 6 16.79 14.10 -11.01
C SER A 6 16.14 14.91 -12.14
N ASP A 7 15.54 16.05 -11.82
CA ASP A 7 14.89 16.92 -12.79
C ASP A 7 15.87 17.47 -13.81
N LEU A 8 17.08 17.87 -13.38
CA LEU A 8 18.16 18.28 -14.27
C LEU A 8 18.63 17.15 -15.18
N ALA A 9 18.79 15.94 -14.63
CA ALA A 9 19.18 14.78 -15.43
C ALA A 9 18.15 14.46 -16.50
N ILE A 10 16.86 14.47 -16.14
CA ILE A 10 15.74 14.23 -17.06
C ILE A 10 15.67 15.38 -18.09
N GLY A 11 15.75 16.64 -17.64
CA GLY A 11 15.68 17.83 -18.52
C GLY A 11 16.84 17.92 -19.51
N THR A 12 18.01 17.39 -19.18
CA THR A 12 19.17 17.29 -20.09
C THR A 12 19.17 15.99 -20.93
N ASN A 13 18.08 15.22 -20.88
CA ASN A 13 17.98 13.92 -21.52
C ASN A 13 19.16 12.98 -21.18
N PHE A 14 19.54 12.98 -19.88
CA PHE A 14 20.65 12.21 -19.31
C PHE A 14 22.02 12.49 -19.94
N ASN A 15 22.22 13.64 -20.52
CA ASN A 15 23.53 14.07 -21.04
C ASN A 15 24.48 14.51 -19.91
N TRP A 16 24.59 13.65 -18.91
CA TRP A 16 25.44 13.82 -17.74
C TRP A 16 26.09 12.46 -17.36
N PRO A 17 27.13 12.05 -18.09
CA PRO A 17 27.69 10.69 -18.02
C PRO A 17 28.25 10.32 -16.63
N GLU A 18 28.70 11.30 -15.84
CA GLU A 18 29.29 11.05 -14.52
C GLU A 18 28.22 10.82 -13.44
N LEU A 19 26.98 11.29 -13.64
CA LEU A 19 25.94 11.24 -12.62
C LEU A 19 25.62 9.80 -12.24
N PHE A 20 25.38 8.94 -13.22
CA PHE A 20 24.91 7.58 -12.98
C PHE A 20 25.94 6.74 -12.22
N PRO A 21 27.24 6.67 -12.64
CA PRO A 21 28.27 6.00 -11.86
C PRO A 21 28.44 6.56 -10.45
N PHE A 22 28.33 7.87 -10.28
CA PHE A 22 28.41 8.52 -8.98
C PHE A 22 27.25 8.08 -8.07
N VAL A 23 26.01 8.11 -8.55
CA VAL A 23 24.82 7.72 -7.79
C VAL A 23 24.89 6.23 -7.40
N ILE A 24 25.32 5.36 -8.30
CA ILE A 24 25.51 3.92 -8.00
C ILE A 24 26.60 3.72 -6.94
N LYS A 25 27.71 4.46 -7.02
CA LYS A 25 28.76 4.42 -6.00
C LYS A 25 28.23 4.85 -4.63
N CYS A 26 27.41 5.90 -4.58
CA CYS A 26 26.78 6.35 -3.33
C CYS A 26 25.79 5.30 -2.78
N ALA A 27 24.96 4.70 -3.63
CA ALA A 27 24.01 3.66 -3.26
C ALA A 27 24.69 2.36 -2.77
N SER A 28 25.89 2.05 -3.26
CA SER A 28 26.70 0.89 -2.87
C SER A 28 27.59 1.17 -1.65
N GLY A 29 27.61 2.39 -1.13
CA GLY A 29 28.48 2.81 -0.04
C GLY A 29 28.00 2.33 1.34
N ASN A 30 28.68 2.83 2.38
CA ASN A 30 28.39 2.48 3.77
C ASN A 30 27.56 3.54 4.51
N SER A 31 27.47 4.77 4.00
CA SER A 31 26.73 5.86 4.62
C SER A 31 25.24 5.76 4.26
N ASN A 32 24.39 5.54 5.26
CA ASN A 32 22.93 5.47 5.06
C ASN A 32 22.36 6.76 4.44
N ALA A 33 22.90 7.94 4.83
CA ALA A 33 22.48 9.20 4.25
C ALA A 33 22.82 9.31 2.74
N HIS A 34 24.00 8.83 2.33
CA HIS A 34 24.36 8.81 0.91
C HIS A 34 23.53 7.79 0.13
N ILE A 35 23.23 6.64 0.73
CA ILE A 35 22.41 5.60 0.11
C ILE A 35 20.97 6.11 -0.05
N GLU A 36 20.37 6.69 0.98
CA GLU A 36 19.04 7.31 0.90
C GLU A 36 18.98 8.37 -0.21
N ALA A 37 19.94 9.30 -0.23
CA ALA A 37 20.02 10.35 -1.24
C ALA A 37 20.15 9.76 -2.66
N ALA A 38 20.99 8.76 -2.84
CA ALA A 38 21.16 8.08 -4.12
C ALA A 38 19.87 7.38 -4.59
N LEU A 39 19.18 6.67 -3.69
CA LEU A 39 17.91 6.03 -4.00
C LEU A 39 16.83 7.04 -4.38
N ARG A 40 16.77 8.18 -3.68
CA ARG A 40 15.84 9.29 -4.02
C ARG A 40 16.14 9.91 -5.38
N VAL A 41 17.38 9.91 -5.83
CA VAL A 41 17.74 10.32 -7.19
C VAL A 41 17.39 9.23 -8.21
N LEU A 42 17.63 7.96 -7.89
CA LEU A 42 17.35 6.83 -8.80
C LEU A 42 15.85 6.61 -9.06
N ALA A 43 14.99 6.89 -8.06
CA ALA A 43 13.56 6.63 -8.18
C ALA A 43 12.91 7.38 -9.36
N PRO A 44 13.04 8.71 -9.55
CA PRO A 44 12.55 9.40 -10.73
C PRO A 44 13.24 8.99 -12.03
N MET A 45 14.48 8.48 -11.94
CA MET A 45 15.24 8.01 -13.12
C MET A 45 14.87 6.59 -13.56
N SER A 46 13.92 5.94 -12.90
CA SER A 46 13.53 4.54 -13.15
C SER A 46 13.09 4.30 -14.60
N LEU A 47 12.48 5.29 -15.28
CA LEU A 47 12.13 5.18 -16.69
C LEU A 47 13.36 5.04 -17.57
N HIS A 48 14.38 5.86 -17.35
CA HIS A 48 15.64 5.78 -18.08
C HIS A 48 16.34 4.42 -17.87
N ILE A 49 16.35 3.92 -16.63
CA ILE A 49 16.90 2.62 -16.28
C ILE A 49 16.16 1.51 -17.02
N ALA A 50 14.82 1.53 -16.99
CA ALA A 50 13.99 0.52 -17.65
C ALA A 50 14.14 0.49 -19.17
N GLU A 51 14.38 1.64 -19.82
CA GLU A 51 14.48 1.73 -21.28
C GLU A 51 15.90 1.50 -21.80
N ASN A 52 16.92 2.03 -21.12
CA ASN A 52 18.28 2.13 -21.63
C ASN A 52 19.28 1.20 -20.95
N MET A 53 18.95 0.63 -19.77
CA MET A 53 19.90 -0.15 -18.98
C MET A 53 19.43 -1.59 -18.71
N LYS A 54 18.78 -2.19 -19.70
CA LYS A 54 18.23 -3.55 -19.60
C LYS A 54 19.25 -4.62 -19.23
N ASN A 55 20.47 -4.50 -19.71
CA ASN A 55 21.56 -5.44 -19.43
C ASN A 55 22.03 -5.36 -17.96
N ASP A 56 21.78 -4.25 -17.29
CA ASP A 56 22.21 -3.98 -15.92
C ASP A 56 21.12 -4.25 -14.88
N LEU A 57 19.89 -4.65 -15.29
CA LEU A 57 18.76 -4.88 -14.38
C LEU A 57 19.07 -5.85 -13.25
N VAL A 58 19.88 -6.88 -13.49
CA VAL A 58 20.32 -7.84 -12.46
C VAL A 58 21.21 -7.14 -11.43
N SER A 59 22.10 -6.26 -11.87
CA SER A 59 22.96 -5.46 -10.97
C SER A 59 22.14 -4.48 -10.13
N PHE A 60 21.14 -3.81 -10.75
CA PHE A 60 20.19 -2.95 -10.03
C PHE A 60 19.37 -3.74 -9.02
N ARG A 61 18.84 -4.89 -9.42
CA ARG A 61 18.10 -5.77 -8.50
C ARG A 61 18.97 -6.14 -7.29
N ASN A 62 20.24 -6.50 -7.48
CA ASN A 62 21.14 -6.86 -6.39
C ASN A 62 21.45 -5.67 -5.48
N LEU A 63 21.67 -4.49 -6.06
CA LEU A 63 21.84 -3.23 -5.30
C LEU A 63 20.61 -2.94 -4.43
N LEU A 64 19.42 -2.97 -5.02
CA LEU A 64 18.16 -2.69 -4.33
C LEU A 64 17.85 -3.75 -3.25
N ALA A 65 18.17 -5.02 -3.50
CA ALA A 65 18.09 -6.08 -2.49
C ALA A 65 18.98 -5.79 -1.27
N SER A 66 20.20 -5.34 -1.51
CA SER A 66 21.12 -4.92 -0.44
C SER A 66 20.56 -3.73 0.37
N CYS A 67 20.00 -2.74 -0.30
CA CYS A 67 19.38 -1.58 0.35
C CYS A 67 18.15 -1.96 1.18
N LEU A 68 17.26 -2.84 0.68
CA LEU A 68 16.11 -3.37 1.42
C LEU A 68 16.52 -4.15 2.67
N GLY A 69 17.69 -4.82 2.65
CA GLY A 69 18.25 -5.56 3.78
C GLY A 69 18.80 -4.69 4.92
N ARG A 70 19.00 -3.38 4.70
CA ARG A 70 19.56 -2.49 5.73
C ARG A 70 18.56 -2.21 6.85
N ASN A 71 19.06 -1.94 8.06
CA ASN A 71 18.20 -1.63 9.22
C ASN A 71 17.84 -0.16 9.36
N ASP A 72 18.22 0.69 8.40
CA ASP A 72 17.87 2.10 8.40
C ASP A 72 16.49 2.31 7.76
N ALA A 73 15.60 3.01 8.47
CA ALA A 73 14.20 3.23 8.06
C ALA A 73 14.11 4.05 6.78
N ARG A 74 14.91 5.11 6.62
CA ARG A 74 14.89 5.99 5.45
C ARG A 74 15.40 5.28 4.20
N VAL A 75 16.51 4.55 4.35
CA VAL A 75 17.07 3.72 3.27
C VAL A 75 16.05 2.68 2.82
N LYS A 76 15.39 2.02 3.77
CA LYS A 76 14.40 0.98 3.49
C LYS A 76 13.19 1.53 2.72
N ALA A 77 12.64 2.66 3.17
CA ALA A 77 11.50 3.31 2.49
C ALA A 77 11.89 3.78 1.08
N ALA A 78 13.04 4.43 0.93
CA ALA A 78 13.55 4.87 -0.36
C ALA A 78 13.81 3.68 -1.31
N ALA A 79 14.32 2.55 -0.80
CA ALA A 79 14.53 1.35 -1.58
C ALA A 79 13.21 0.75 -2.06
N VAL A 80 12.18 0.67 -1.20
CA VAL A 80 10.83 0.19 -1.60
C VAL A 80 10.29 1.04 -2.74
N LYS A 81 10.33 2.38 -2.61
CA LYS A 81 9.85 3.30 -3.63
C LYS A 81 10.60 3.13 -4.95
N THR A 82 11.93 3.06 -4.90
CA THR A 82 12.76 2.90 -6.12
C THR A 82 12.48 1.56 -6.83
N VAL A 83 12.38 0.46 -6.06
CA VAL A 83 12.06 -0.86 -6.63
C VAL A 83 10.67 -0.85 -7.27
N ALA A 84 9.68 -0.29 -6.59
CA ALA A 84 8.31 -0.25 -7.08
C ALA A 84 8.21 0.56 -8.38
N GLN A 85 8.78 1.77 -8.42
CA GLN A 85 8.79 2.61 -9.61
C GLN A 85 9.50 1.93 -10.79
N LEU A 86 10.62 1.26 -10.54
CA LEU A 86 11.33 0.53 -11.60
C LEU A 86 10.46 -0.61 -12.15
N ILE A 87 9.88 -1.45 -11.28
CA ILE A 87 9.06 -2.60 -11.70
C ILE A 87 7.85 -2.16 -12.52
N VAL A 88 7.15 -1.09 -12.11
CA VAL A 88 5.98 -0.56 -12.81
C VAL A 88 6.32 -0.14 -14.23
N LEU A 89 7.52 0.37 -14.46
CA LEU A 89 7.99 0.86 -15.76
C LEU A 89 8.59 -0.24 -16.66
N LEU A 90 8.90 -1.42 -16.11
CA LEU A 90 9.39 -2.55 -16.91
C LEU A 90 8.29 -3.11 -17.83
N ARG A 91 8.60 -3.28 -19.11
CA ARG A 91 7.60 -3.64 -20.12
C ARG A 91 7.35 -5.13 -20.23
N SER A 92 8.39 -5.96 -20.04
CA SER A 92 8.27 -7.41 -20.21
C SER A 92 8.06 -8.12 -18.87
N GLU A 93 7.30 -9.22 -18.90
CA GLU A 93 7.12 -10.10 -17.75
C GLU A 93 8.46 -10.71 -17.29
N GLN A 94 9.36 -10.99 -18.21
CA GLN A 94 10.69 -11.53 -17.91
C GLN A 94 11.51 -10.54 -17.08
N GLU A 95 11.53 -9.25 -17.48
CA GLU A 95 12.21 -8.19 -16.73
C GLU A 95 11.60 -8.04 -15.33
N ARG A 96 10.27 -7.97 -15.23
CA ARG A 96 9.58 -7.87 -13.94
C ARG A 96 9.82 -9.07 -13.01
N SER A 97 9.91 -10.28 -13.58
CA SER A 97 10.13 -11.51 -12.82
C SER A 97 11.47 -11.56 -12.07
N LEU A 98 12.47 -10.80 -12.52
CA LEU A 98 13.75 -10.65 -11.82
C LEU A 98 13.59 -10.12 -10.38
N PHE A 99 12.51 -9.40 -10.12
CA PHE A 99 12.24 -8.75 -8.83
C PHE A 99 11.27 -9.53 -7.93
N ASN A 100 10.76 -10.69 -8.39
CA ASN A 100 9.75 -11.47 -7.65
C ASN A 100 10.21 -11.92 -6.25
N ASP A 101 11.49 -12.17 -6.08
CA ASP A 101 12.06 -12.58 -4.79
C ASP A 101 12.17 -11.42 -3.79
N LEU A 102 12.19 -10.16 -4.25
CA LEU A 102 12.19 -8.98 -3.38
C LEU A 102 10.81 -8.66 -2.81
N THR A 103 9.73 -9.21 -3.39
CA THR A 103 8.34 -8.85 -3.03
C THR A 103 8.06 -9.03 -1.52
N THR A 104 8.54 -10.12 -0.92
CA THR A 104 8.34 -10.35 0.51
C THR A 104 9.07 -9.33 1.37
N ALA A 105 10.29 -8.94 0.98
CA ALA A 105 11.07 -7.91 1.68
C ALA A 105 10.40 -6.53 1.55
N ILE A 106 9.86 -6.21 0.38
CA ILE A 106 9.10 -4.98 0.12
C ILE A 106 7.89 -4.89 1.06
N ILE A 107 7.04 -5.93 1.10
CA ILE A 107 5.84 -5.96 1.94
C ILE A 107 6.21 -5.88 3.44
N ASN A 108 7.19 -6.65 3.87
CA ASN A 108 7.62 -6.67 5.27
C ASN A 108 8.25 -5.33 5.71
N SER A 109 8.82 -4.56 4.78
CA SER A 109 9.39 -3.24 5.09
C SER A 109 8.35 -2.29 5.67
N VAL A 110 7.11 -2.29 5.15
CA VAL A 110 6.02 -1.45 5.70
C VAL A 110 5.75 -1.81 7.16
N GLY A 111 5.62 -3.11 7.47
CA GLY A 111 5.37 -3.54 8.85
C GLY A 111 6.52 -3.23 9.81
N LEU A 112 7.77 -3.21 9.34
CA LEU A 112 8.94 -2.80 10.12
C LEU A 112 8.93 -1.29 10.36
N LEU A 113 8.62 -0.49 9.34
CA LEU A 113 8.55 0.98 9.45
C LEU A 113 7.45 1.42 10.40
N ALA A 114 6.27 0.80 10.34
CA ALA A 114 5.16 1.07 11.26
C ALA A 114 5.51 0.73 12.72
N LYS A 115 6.30 -0.33 12.96
CA LYS A 115 6.73 -0.73 14.31
C LYS A 115 7.76 0.22 14.96
N VAL A 116 8.56 0.90 14.15
CA VAL A 116 9.57 1.86 14.64
C VAL A 116 9.05 3.30 14.69
N ASP A 117 7.73 3.46 14.69
CA ASP A 117 7.03 4.75 14.75
C ASP A 117 7.42 5.71 13.62
N ARG A 118 7.59 5.17 12.42
CA ARG A 118 7.84 5.92 11.18
C ARG A 118 6.68 5.72 10.22
N CYS A 119 5.48 6.14 10.69
CA CYS A 119 4.24 6.05 9.92
C CYS A 119 4.31 6.83 8.61
N ASP A 120 5.03 7.96 8.58
CA ASP A 120 5.33 8.74 7.38
C ASP A 120 5.99 7.88 6.28
N LEU A 121 7.08 7.20 6.64
CA LEU A 121 7.83 6.35 5.71
C LEU A 121 7.07 5.05 5.38
N ALA A 122 6.31 4.53 6.34
CA ALA A 122 5.47 3.35 6.12
C ALA A 122 4.34 3.66 5.12
N ALA A 123 3.73 4.86 5.21
CA ALA A 123 2.72 5.32 4.28
C ALA A 123 3.29 5.48 2.86
N ASP A 124 4.44 6.12 2.70
CA ASP A 124 5.09 6.28 1.40
C ASP A 124 5.49 4.92 0.78
N ALA A 125 5.93 3.96 1.60
CA ALA A 125 6.20 2.61 1.14
C ALA A 125 4.91 1.84 0.78
N MET A 126 3.80 2.09 1.49
CA MET A 126 2.49 1.50 1.19
C MET A 126 1.95 2.01 -0.14
N ASP A 127 2.03 3.33 -0.39
CA ASP A 127 1.67 3.94 -1.68
C ASP A 127 2.41 3.24 -2.84
N ALA A 128 3.71 3.02 -2.69
CA ALA A 128 4.50 2.33 -3.71
C ALA A 128 4.06 0.86 -3.93
N ILE A 129 3.57 0.18 -2.89
CA ILE A 129 3.01 -1.18 -3.04
C ILE A 129 1.64 -1.15 -3.70
N ILE A 130 0.84 -0.11 -3.49
CA ILE A 130 -0.45 0.07 -4.18
C ILE A 130 -0.20 0.24 -5.68
N ASP A 131 0.79 1.05 -6.09
CA ASP A 131 1.19 1.19 -7.48
C ASP A 131 1.59 -0.16 -8.11
N LEU A 132 2.36 -0.98 -7.37
CA LEU A 132 2.68 -2.34 -7.79
C LEU A 132 1.44 -3.22 -7.94
N ALA A 133 0.49 -3.10 -7.01
CA ALA A 133 -0.75 -3.88 -7.02
C ALA A 133 -1.68 -3.47 -8.17
N ASP A 134 -1.64 -2.21 -8.60
CA ASP A 134 -2.40 -1.73 -9.75
C ASP A 134 -1.73 -2.06 -11.09
N SER A 135 -0.47 -2.45 -11.08
CA SER A 135 0.30 -2.83 -12.27
C SER A 135 0.17 -4.33 -12.61
N ASP A 136 0.74 -4.72 -13.75
CA ASP A 136 0.84 -6.14 -14.15
C ASP A 136 1.64 -7.01 -13.16
N PHE A 137 2.47 -6.39 -12.32
CA PHE A 137 3.22 -7.09 -11.28
C PHE A 137 2.32 -7.73 -10.21
N MET A 138 1.07 -7.29 -10.11
CA MET A 138 0.08 -7.94 -9.25
C MET A 138 0.00 -9.44 -9.50
N ILE A 139 0.02 -9.88 -10.74
CA ILE A 139 -0.15 -11.30 -11.11
C ILE A 139 1.10 -12.12 -10.82
N THR A 140 2.27 -11.60 -11.13
CA THR A 140 3.55 -12.34 -11.06
C THR A 140 4.21 -12.24 -9.68
N GLY A 141 4.20 -11.07 -9.07
CA GLY A 141 4.88 -10.77 -7.82
C GLY A 141 3.99 -10.81 -6.58
N LEU A 142 2.86 -10.07 -6.58
CA LEU A 142 2.04 -9.89 -5.37
C LEU A 142 1.03 -11.00 -5.12
N LYS A 143 0.42 -11.57 -6.17
CA LYS A 143 -0.57 -12.64 -6.04
C LYS A 143 -0.09 -13.83 -5.17
N PRO A 144 1.16 -14.33 -5.29
CA PRO A 144 1.65 -15.40 -4.42
C PRO A 144 1.80 -14.99 -2.95
N ARG A 145 1.77 -13.69 -2.64
CA ARG A 145 1.96 -13.10 -1.31
C ARG A 145 0.69 -12.50 -0.71
N LEU A 146 -0.48 -12.74 -1.31
CA LEU A 146 -1.76 -12.20 -0.85
C LEU A 146 -2.04 -12.48 0.63
N SER A 147 -1.62 -13.64 1.17
CA SER A 147 -1.80 -13.95 2.59
C SER A 147 -0.97 -13.03 3.50
N ILE A 148 0.24 -12.66 3.08
CA ILE A 148 1.12 -11.75 3.82
C ILE A 148 0.54 -10.33 3.75
N ILE A 149 0.09 -9.89 2.58
CA ILE A 149 -0.57 -8.59 2.39
C ILE A 149 -1.83 -8.50 3.26
N LEU A 150 -2.69 -9.53 3.21
CA LEU A 150 -3.91 -9.58 4.01
C LEU A 150 -3.61 -9.44 5.51
N GLN A 151 -2.62 -10.20 6.01
CA GLN A 151 -2.24 -10.12 7.42
C GLN A 151 -1.68 -8.77 7.81
N LEU A 152 -0.75 -8.22 7.01
CA LEU A 152 -0.14 -6.91 7.26
C LEU A 152 -1.21 -5.81 7.29
N CYS A 153 -2.01 -5.70 6.22
CA CYS A 153 -2.98 -4.63 6.09
C CYS A 153 -4.08 -4.71 7.16
N THR A 154 -4.63 -5.91 7.43
CA THR A 154 -5.63 -6.04 8.50
C THR A 154 -5.06 -5.69 9.88
N THR A 155 -3.79 -5.99 10.17
CA THR A 155 -3.13 -5.57 11.40
C THR A 155 -2.99 -4.06 11.47
N ILE A 156 -2.55 -3.39 10.39
CA ILE A 156 -2.41 -1.93 10.34
C ILE A 156 -3.78 -1.25 10.53
N VAL A 157 -4.81 -1.67 9.80
CA VAL A 157 -6.17 -1.11 9.90
C VAL A 157 -6.73 -1.21 11.33
N GLN A 158 -6.46 -2.33 12.02
CA GLN A 158 -6.97 -2.57 13.38
C GLN A 158 -6.17 -1.89 14.49
N THR A 159 -5.00 -1.32 14.18
CA THR A 159 -4.13 -0.67 15.17
C THR A 159 -4.47 0.82 15.21
N SER A 160 -5.32 1.22 16.14
CA SER A 160 -5.83 2.59 16.29
C SER A 160 -4.75 3.63 16.69
N THR A 161 -3.57 3.19 17.11
CA THR A 161 -2.44 4.09 17.46
C THR A 161 -1.62 4.51 16.24
N LEU A 162 -1.83 3.89 15.07
CA LEU A 162 -1.17 4.28 13.83
C LEU A 162 -1.90 5.45 13.17
N GLU A 163 -1.15 6.26 12.44
CA GLU A 163 -1.69 7.39 11.68
C GLU A 163 -2.77 6.96 10.68
N ASP A 164 -3.81 7.77 10.54
CA ASP A 164 -4.96 7.51 9.68
C ASP A 164 -4.56 7.32 8.22
N ARG A 165 -3.62 8.14 7.72
CA ARG A 165 -3.11 7.99 6.36
C ARG A 165 -2.59 6.57 6.10
N LEU A 166 -1.80 6.00 6.99
CA LEU A 166 -1.28 4.65 6.83
C LEU A 166 -2.38 3.59 6.89
N ARG A 167 -3.36 3.78 7.77
CA ARG A 167 -4.51 2.88 7.91
C ARG A 167 -5.40 2.91 6.68
N HIS A 168 -5.66 4.09 6.12
CA HIS A 168 -6.42 4.27 4.87
C HIS A 168 -5.72 3.63 3.67
N LEU A 169 -4.40 3.81 3.54
CA LEU A 169 -3.62 3.16 2.50
C LEU A 169 -3.62 1.63 2.63
N ALA A 170 -3.62 1.10 3.85
CA ALA A 170 -3.76 -0.34 4.05
C ALA A 170 -5.13 -0.86 3.59
N VAL A 171 -6.21 -0.08 3.77
CA VAL A 171 -7.53 -0.38 3.21
C VAL A 171 -7.48 -0.34 1.69
N GLU A 172 -6.88 0.71 1.10
CA GLU A 172 -6.78 0.85 -0.35
C GLU A 172 -5.99 -0.30 -0.99
N LEU A 173 -4.89 -0.75 -0.38
CA LEU A 173 -4.16 -1.92 -0.88
C LEU A 173 -5.02 -3.20 -0.88
N LEU A 174 -5.84 -3.40 0.15
CA LEU A 174 -6.78 -4.53 0.18
C LEU A 174 -7.82 -4.41 -0.93
N VAL A 175 -8.39 -3.23 -1.13
CA VAL A 175 -9.35 -2.98 -2.23
C VAL A 175 -8.70 -3.27 -3.58
N THR A 176 -7.55 -2.68 -3.86
CA THR A 176 -6.80 -2.88 -5.12
C THR A 176 -6.50 -4.36 -5.37
N CYS A 177 -6.08 -5.12 -4.35
CA CYS A 177 -5.90 -6.56 -4.46
C CYS A 177 -7.19 -7.29 -4.86
N SER A 178 -8.34 -6.87 -4.32
CA SER A 178 -9.63 -7.49 -4.65
C SER A 178 -10.09 -7.19 -6.08
N GLU A 179 -9.78 -5.99 -6.58
CA GLU A 179 -10.14 -5.54 -7.93
C GLU A 179 -9.20 -6.13 -9.00
N ARG A 180 -7.90 -6.13 -8.74
CA ARG A 180 -6.89 -6.58 -9.72
C ARG A 180 -6.72 -8.11 -9.77
N ALA A 181 -6.96 -8.81 -8.66
CA ALA A 181 -6.84 -10.27 -8.60
C ALA A 181 -8.05 -10.96 -7.94
N PRO A 182 -9.30 -10.68 -8.35
CA PRO A 182 -10.50 -11.18 -7.68
C PRO A 182 -10.59 -12.71 -7.64
N THR A 183 -10.08 -13.37 -8.65
CA THR A 183 -10.02 -14.85 -8.72
C THR A 183 -9.08 -15.43 -7.69
N ALA A 184 -7.90 -14.82 -7.51
CA ALA A 184 -6.92 -15.26 -6.54
C ALA A 184 -7.42 -15.02 -5.10
N VAL A 185 -8.00 -13.85 -4.84
CA VAL A 185 -8.61 -13.52 -3.55
C VAL A 185 -9.72 -14.51 -3.18
N ARG A 186 -10.60 -14.85 -4.13
CA ARG A 186 -11.64 -15.87 -3.92
C ARG A 186 -11.11 -17.29 -3.73
N ALA A 187 -9.92 -17.59 -4.24
CA ALA A 187 -9.27 -18.90 -4.13
C ALA A 187 -8.46 -19.08 -2.84
N MET A 188 -8.28 -18.03 -2.05
CA MET A 188 -7.54 -18.10 -0.78
C MET A 188 -8.16 -19.13 0.17
N LYS A 189 -7.33 -19.74 0.99
CA LYS A 189 -7.74 -20.75 1.99
C LYS A 189 -7.50 -20.21 3.40
N PRO A 190 -8.41 -20.55 4.36
CA PRO A 190 -9.69 -21.24 4.20
C PRO A 190 -10.68 -20.44 3.34
N LYS A 191 -11.78 -21.08 2.93
CA LYS A 191 -12.83 -20.44 2.12
C LYS A 191 -13.30 -19.13 2.77
N ASP A 192 -13.44 -18.10 1.95
CA ASP A 192 -13.90 -16.75 2.33
C ASP A 192 -13.00 -16.03 3.36
N VAL A 193 -11.77 -16.52 3.60
CA VAL A 193 -10.81 -15.94 4.56
C VAL A 193 -10.55 -14.45 4.32
N TYR A 194 -10.58 -14.03 3.06
CA TYR A 194 -10.37 -12.62 2.72
C TYR A 194 -11.49 -11.76 3.29
N CYS A 195 -12.75 -12.03 2.93
CA CYS A 195 -13.90 -11.29 3.44
C CYS A 195 -14.01 -11.38 4.96
N SER A 196 -13.81 -12.57 5.55
CA SER A 196 -13.92 -12.77 7.01
C SER A 196 -12.87 -12.03 7.83
N ARG A 197 -11.76 -11.58 7.23
CA ARG A 197 -10.76 -10.74 7.90
C ARG A 197 -10.89 -9.25 7.54
N VAL A 198 -11.15 -8.95 6.28
CA VAL A 198 -11.18 -7.57 5.78
C VAL A 198 -12.44 -6.83 6.26
N LEU A 199 -13.62 -7.45 6.12
CA LEU A 199 -14.88 -6.77 6.46
C LEU A 199 -14.97 -6.36 7.95
N PRO A 200 -14.60 -7.20 8.93
CA PRO A 200 -14.56 -6.77 10.32
C PRO A 200 -13.55 -5.63 10.58
N ALA A 201 -12.39 -5.65 9.90
CA ALA A 201 -11.39 -4.60 10.05
C ALA A 201 -11.91 -3.25 9.52
N ILE A 202 -12.54 -3.25 8.34
CA ILE A 202 -13.16 -2.06 7.74
C ILE A 202 -14.32 -1.57 8.61
N LEU A 203 -15.22 -2.46 9.04
CA LEU A 203 -16.34 -2.07 9.87
C LEU A 203 -15.89 -1.46 11.19
N ARG A 204 -14.83 -2.01 11.82
CA ARG A 204 -14.25 -1.41 13.02
C ARG A 204 -13.68 -0.01 12.74
N LEU A 205 -12.96 0.19 11.64
CA LEU A 205 -12.47 1.51 11.23
C LEU A 205 -13.64 2.51 11.11
N MET A 206 -14.74 2.11 10.49
CA MET A 206 -15.94 2.94 10.34
C MET A 206 -16.61 3.31 11.67
N THR A 207 -16.36 2.57 12.76
CA THR A 207 -16.90 2.89 14.10
C THR A 207 -16.03 3.86 14.88
N GLU A 208 -14.83 4.15 14.44
CA GLU A 208 -13.90 5.11 15.04
C GLU A 208 -14.23 6.51 14.49
N LEU A 209 -15.31 7.12 14.98
CA LEU A 209 -15.69 8.48 14.59
C LEU A 209 -14.89 9.47 15.42
N GLU A 210 -14.24 10.42 14.76
CA GLU A 210 -13.67 11.59 15.39
C GLU A 210 -14.82 12.47 15.94
N ASP A 211 -14.67 12.95 17.17
CA ASP A 211 -15.62 13.88 17.83
C ASP A 211 -17.10 13.42 17.85
N ALA A 212 -17.31 12.20 18.36
CA ALA A 212 -18.65 11.62 18.50
C ALA A 212 -19.43 12.21 19.72
N ASP A 213 -19.41 13.52 19.92
CA ASP A 213 -20.38 14.18 20.80
C ASP A 213 -21.72 14.29 20.08
N ASP A 214 -22.76 13.69 20.66
CA ASP A 214 -24.13 13.64 20.11
C ASP A 214 -24.69 15.02 19.70
N GLU A 215 -24.23 16.10 20.30
CA GLU A 215 -24.69 17.46 20.02
C GLU A 215 -24.07 18.06 18.76
N THR A 216 -22.80 17.76 18.46
CA THR A 216 -22.11 18.25 17.25
C THR A 216 -22.52 17.49 15.99
N TRP A 217 -22.93 16.24 16.14
CA TRP A 217 -23.37 15.38 15.06
C TRP A 217 -24.61 15.89 14.31
N THR A 218 -25.56 16.51 15.03
CA THR A 218 -26.79 17.05 14.43
C THR A 218 -26.62 18.41 13.77
N GLN A 219 -25.60 19.20 14.13
CA GLN A 219 -25.41 20.58 13.68
C GLN A 219 -24.50 20.73 12.44
N GLN A 220 -23.65 19.76 12.12
CA GLN A 220 -22.63 19.85 11.06
C GLN A 220 -22.97 19.07 9.78
N ARG A 221 -24.25 18.88 9.46
CA ARG A 221 -24.70 18.03 8.35
C ARG A 221 -24.15 18.46 6.99
N ASP A 222 -24.13 19.76 6.70
CA ASP A 222 -23.76 20.32 5.38
C ASP A 222 -22.24 20.38 5.14
N GLU A 223 -21.41 20.49 6.20
CA GLU A 223 -19.94 20.50 6.06
C GLU A 223 -19.33 19.09 5.94
N ARG A 224 -20.05 18.07 6.38
CA ARG A 224 -19.59 16.67 6.37
C ARG A 224 -19.59 16.05 5.00
N ASP A 225 -20.54 16.39 4.14
CA ASP A 225 -20.64 15.82 2.79
C ASP A 225 -19.38 16.13 1.94
N SER A 226 -18.73 17.29 2.17
CA SER A 226 -17.50 17.65 1.46
C SER A 226 -16.21 17.02 2.02
N LYS A 227 -16.23 16.53 3.27
CA LYS A 227 -15.06 15.92 3.94
C LYS A 227 -15.21 14.41 4.14
N MET A 228 -16.34 13.82 3.79
CA MET A 228 -16.65 12.42 4.07
C MET A 228 -15.67 11.46 3.43
N ASP A 229 -15.15 11.76 2.24
CA ASP A 229 -14.23 10.91 1.51
C ASP A 229 -12.88 10.65 2.22
N SER A 230 -12.46 11.58 3.08
CA SER A 230 -11.20 11.46 3.83
C SER A 230 -11.37 10.91 5.26
N THR A 231 -12.60 10.70 5.71
CA THR A 231 -12.88 10.14 7.04
C THR A 231 -12.79 8.61 7.06
N HIS A 232 -12.59 8.04 8.24
CA HIS A 232 -12.66 6.59 8.45
C HIS A 232 -13.96 5.98 7.92
N LEU A 233 -15.06 6.69 8.10
CA LEU A 233 -16.37 6.28 7.63
C LEU A 233 -16.43 6.25 6.10
N GLY A 234 -16.04 7.33 5.44
CA GLY A 234 -16.07 7.43 3.97
C GLY A 234 -15.14 6.42 3.30
N VAL A 235 -13.89 6.31 3.77
CA VAL A 235 -12.93 5.30 3.28
C VAL A 235 -13.48 3.89 3.46
N GLY A 236 -14.08 3.61 4.61
CA GLY A 236 -14.66 2.29 4.89
C GLY A 236 -15.85 1.97 4.00
N MET A 237 -16.77 2.92 3.78
CA MET A 237 -17.93 2.76 2.90
C MET A 237 -17.51 2.50 1.45
N GLN A 238 -16.58 3.30 0.92
CA GLN A 238 -16.06 3.10 -0.45
C GLN A 238 -15.39 1.73 -0.58
N ALA A 239 -14.55 1.35 0.39
CA ALA A 239 -13.90 0.04 0.39
C ALA A 239 -14.90 -1.11 0.44
N TRP A 240 -15.95 -1.00 1.27
CA TRP A 240 -17.00 -2.00 1.38
C TRP A 240 -17.71 -2.24 0.05
N LEU A 241 -18.10 -1.17 -0.63
CA LEU A 241 -18.75 -1.22 -1.94
C LEU A 241 -17.82 -1.82 -3.02
N ARG A 242 -16.57 -1.35 -3.10
CA ARG A 242 -15.60 -1.79 -4.11
C ARG A 242 -15.25 -3.26 -3.94
N ILE A 243 -15.00 -3.73 -2.72
CA ILE A 243 -14.73 -5.15 -2.41
C ILE A 243 -15.97 -6.01 -2.72
N GLY A 244 -17.17 -5.55 -2.36
CA GLY A 244 -18.42 -6.25 -2.65
C GLY A 244 -18.62 -6.48 -4.14
N THR A 245 -18.31 -5.46 -4.95
CA THR A 245 -18.37 -5.53 -6.41
C THR A 245 -17.32 -6.49 -6.98
N ALA A 246 -16.06 -6.40 -6.53
CA ALA A 246 -14.95 -7.19 -7.04
C ALA A 246 -15.07 -8.69 -6.70
N ILE A 247 -15.49 -9.02 -5.48
CA ILE A 247 -15.55 -10.41 -4.99
C ILE A 247 -16.82 -11.12 -5.45
N ARG A 248 -17.82 -10.40 -5.90
CA ARG A 248 -19.16 -10.87 -6.28
C ARG A 248 -20.06 -11.25 -5.09
N ARG A 249 -21.35 -10.90 -5.22
CA ARG A 249 -22.39 -11.05 -4.21
C ARG A 249 -22.44 -12.42 -3.51
N LYS A 250 -22.26 -13.52 -4.27
CA LYS A 250 -22.35 -14.89 -3.71
C LYS A 250 -21.29 -15.20 -2.63
N ARG A 251 -20.15 -14.52 -2.63
CA ARG A 251 -19.10 -14.72 -1.65
C ARG A 251 -19.09 -13.62 -0.59
N PHE A 252 -19.39 -12.40 -0.99
CA PHE A 252 -19.41 -11.23 -0.12
C PHE A 252 -20.63 -11.23 0.82
N ALA A 253 -21.85 -11.33 0.27
CA ALA A 253 -23.07 -11.13 1.04
C ALA A 253 -23.24 -12.06 2.25
N PRO A 254 -22.95 -13.37 2.18
CA PRO A 254 -23.11 -14.23 3.36
C PRO A 254 -22.21 -13.80 4.54
N VAL A 255 -20.97 -13.38 4.25
CA VAL A 255 -20.02 -12.93 5.28
C VAL A 255 -20.43 -11.57 5.83
N ALA A 256 -20.81 -10.64 4.95
CA ALA A 256 -21.28 -9.31 5.30
C ALA A 256 -22.54 -9.37 6.19
N LEU A 257 -23.56 -10.13 5.78
CA LEU A 257 -24.80 -10.28 6.54
C LEU A 257 -24.57 -10.97 7.90
N SER A 258 -23.72 -11.97 7.97
CA SER A 258 -23.35 -12.62 9.25
C SER A 258 -22.65 -11.64 10.19
N LEU A 259 -21.74 -10.81 9.67
CA LEU A 259 -21.04 -9.79 10.45
C LEU A 259 -22.02 -8.72 10.96
N VAL A 260 -22.87 -8.22 10.07
CA VAL A 260 -23.94 -7.24 10.42
C VAL A 260 -24.85 -7.77 11.52
N ALA A 261 -25.36 -8.99 11.37
CA ALA A 261 -26.22 -9.60 12.37
C ALA A 261 -25.50 -9.78 13.73
N SER A 262 -24.22 -10.14 13.69
CA SER A 262 -23.40 -10.25 14.92
C SER A 262 -23.27 -8.92 15.63
N VAL A 263 -22.94 -7.84 14.90
CA VAL A 263 -22.78 -6.50 15.48
C VAL A 263 -24.12 -5.99 16.02
N MET A 264 -25.21 -6.12 15.28
CA MET A 264 -26.55 -5.68 15.73
C MET A 264 -27.03 -6.41 16.99
N SER A 265 -26.60 -7.67 17.21
CA SER A 265 -26.99 -8.44 18.39
C SER A 265 -26.11 -8.18 19.62
N SER A 266 -24.83 -7.83 19.41
CA SER A 266 -23.84 -7.71 20.49
C SER A 266 -23.50 -6.27 20.88
N GLU A 267 -23.57 -5.33 19.95
CA GLU A 267 -23.16 -3.93 20.14
C GLU A 267 -24.37 -3.01 20.39
N LYS A 268 -24.24 -2.17 21.42
CA LYS A 268 -25.25 -1.14 21.76
C LYS A 268 -24.78 0.27 21.39
N ARG A 269 -23.51 0.44 21.00
CA ARG A 269 -22.98 1.75 20.64
C ARG A 269 -23.61 2.23 19.33
N TRP A 270 -24.13 3.45 19.34
CA TRP A 270 -24.80 4.04 18.18
C TRP A 270 -23.88 4.13 16.95
N THR A 271 -22.57 4.41 17.17
CA THR A 271 -21.56 4.45 16.09
C THR A 271 -21.45 3.13 15.34
N ALA A 272 -21.50 2.00 16.05
CA ALA A 272 -21.47 0.68 15.44
C ALA A 272 -22.76 0.38 14.65
N LEU A 273 -23.92 0.75 15.20
CA LEU A 273 -25.21 0.60 14.49
C LEU A 273 -25.27 1.48 13.25
N HIS A 274 -24.76 2.72 13.33
CA HIS A 274 -24.70 3.62 12.19
C HIS A 274 -23.79 3.07 11.08
N ALA A 275 -22.57 2.60 11.41
CA ALA A 275 -21.66 1.99 10.45
C ALA A 275 -22.29 0.77 9.75
N VAL A 276 -23.02 -0.06 10.50
CA VAL A 276 -23.73 -1.22 9.97
C VAL A 276 -24.85 -0.81 9.01
N LEU A 277 -25.64 0.22 9.34
CA LEU A 277 -26.71 0.71 8.47
C LEU A 277 -26.16 1.23 7.14
N LEU A 278 -25.04 1.96 7.20
CA LEU A 278 -24.36 2.44 6.00
C LEU A 278 -23.75 1.31 5.17
N ALA A 279 -23.25 0.26 5.80
CA ALA A 279 -22.73 -0.92 5.10
C ALA A 279 -23.83 -1.73 4.39
N LEU A 280 -25.10 -1.52 4.74
CA LEU A 280 -26.28 -2.17 4.14
C LEU A 280 -26.93 -1.33 3.03
N SER A 281 -26.70 -0.01 3.01
CA SER A 281 -27.25 0.91 1.99
C SER A 281 -26.47 0.81 0.68
#